data_080da3093a83c65dc2020033f61dedc3
#
_entry.id   080da3093a83c65dc2020033f61dedc3
#
_cell.length_a   1.000
_cell.length_b   1.000
_cell.length_c   1.000
_cell.angle_alpha   90.00
_cell.angle_beta   90.00
_cell.angle_gamma   90.00
#
_symmetry.space_group_name_H-M   'P 1'
#
loop_
_entity.id
_entity.type
_entity.pdbx_description
1 polymer ?
#
loop_
_entity_poly.entity_id
_entity_poly.type
_entity_poly.pdbx_seq_one_letter_code
_entity_poly.pdbx_strand_id
1 'polypeptide(L)'
;MMNTPNKLTVFRVILIPFFMAFYLIGSTWSQVAALLVYLVAAATDRYDGYLARKYNQITTFGKLMDPLADKILIMSALICFMQRDVRYINAVVIVIILARELIVTGIRLIAMGENYVIAASIWGKAKTVSQFILTIAVMVFELGSKIIPQLEVVFDTATLILVIVAVALTVISGWDYIWKSRKLLTFK
;
A
#
# COMPACT_ATOMS: atom_id res chain seq x y z
N MET A 1 1.99 -28.06 7.52
CA MET A 1 1.46 -27.05 8.47
C MET A 1 1.91 -25.66 8.01
N MET A 2 1.04 -24.66 8.05
CA MET A 2 1.44 -23.27 7.73
C MET A 2 2.34 -22.72 8.82
N ASN A 3 3.48 -22.15 8.43
CA ASN A 3 4.42 -21.48 9.35
C ASN A 3 3.82 -20.20 9.91
N THR A 4 4.30 -19.75 11.09
CA THR A 4 3.79 -18.55 11.76
C THR A 4 3.79 -17.30 10.85
N PRO A 5 4.84 -16.98 10.06
CA PRO A 5 4.80 -15.89 9.11
C PRO A 5 3.64 -16.00 8.11
N ASN A 6 3.46 -17.17 7.48
CA ASN A 6 2.38 -17.38 6.51
C ASN A 6 0.98 -17.17 7.13
N LYS A 7 0.79 -17.53 8.40
CA LYS A 7 -0.47 -17.28 9.11
C LYS A 7 -0.73 -15.78 9.28
N LEU A 8 0.30 -14.98 9.54
CA LEU A 8 0.17 -13.52 9.67
C LEU A 8 -0.18 -12.88 8.32
N THR A 9 0.43 -13.34 7.22
CA THR A 9 0.07 -12.86 5.87
C THR A 9 -1.40 -13.17 5.53
N VAL A 10 -1.86 -14.40 5.80
CA VAL A 10 -3.28 -14.79 5.59
C VAL A 10 -4.20 -13.98 6.50
N PHE A 11 -3.83 -13.78 7.77
CA PHE A 11 -4.59 -12.95 8.70
C PHE A 11 -4.75 -11.52 8.19
N ARG A 12 -3.68 -10.91 7.65
CA ARG A 12 -3.75 -9.58 7.01
C ARG A 12 -4.76 -9.58 5.86
N VAL A 13 -4.72 -10.56 4.97
CA VAL A 13 -5.67 -10.65 3.85
C VAL A 13 -7.10 -10.75 4.34
N ILE A 14 -7.34 -11.49 5.43
CA ILE A 14 -8.67 -11.60 6.06
C ILE A 14 -9.09 -10.26 6.68
N LEU A 15 -8.18 -9.46 7.24
CA LEU A 15 -8.50 -8.16 7.83
C LEU A 15 -8.94 -7.11 6.78
N ILE A 16 -8.52 -7.24 5.52
CA ILE A 16 -8.85 -6.27 4.47
C ILE A 16 -10.37 -6.10 4.27
N PRO A 17 -11.17 -7.16 4.04
CA PRO A 17 -12.62 -7.00 3.89
C PRO A 17 -13.29 -6.43 5.16
N PHE A 18 -12.80 -6.75 6.36
CA PHE A 18 -13.32 -6.12 7.59
C PHE A 18 -13.01 -4.62 7.63
N PHE A 19 -11.77 -4.24 7.28
CA PHE A 19 -11.41 -2.83 7.14
C PHE A 19 -12.35 -2.11 6.16
N MET A 20 -12.55 -2.68 4.94
CA MET A 20 -13.42 -2.09 3.93
C MET A 20 -14.86 -1.95 4.43
N ALA A 21 -15.41 -3.00 5.05
CA ALA A 21 -16.77 -2.98 5.60
C ALA A 21 -16.93 -1.88 6.66
N PHE A 22 -16.03 -1.81 7.66
CA PHE A 22 -16.09 -0.78 8.69
C PHE A 22 -15.93 0.63 8.12
N TYR A 23 -15.03 0.81 7.16
CA TYR A 23 -14.80 2.12 6.57
C TYR A 23 -16.02 2.61 5.76
N LEU A 24 -16.65 1.73 4.98
CA LEU A 24 -17.80 2.06 4.12
C LEU A 24 -19.10 2.33 4.89
N ILE A 25 -19.27 1.78 6.11
CA ILE A 25 -20.40 2.10 7.00
C ILE A 25 -20.44 3.61 7.31
N GLY A 26 -19.30 4.25 7.46
CA GLY A 26 -19.17 5.71 7.52
C GLY A 26 -19.54 6.37 8.85
N SER A 27 -19.98 5.64 9.89
CA SER A 27 -20.17 6.20 11.21
C SER A 27 -18.83 6.50 11.87
N THR A 28 -18.78 7.43 12.82
CA THR A 28 -17.53 7.79 13.51
C THR A 28 -16.88 6.57 14.19
N TRP A 29 -17.68 5.77 14.89
CA TRP A 29 -17.17 4.56 15.55
C TRP A 29 -16.68 3.50 14.56
N SER A 30 -17.38 3.32 13.42
CA SER A 30 -16.93 2.37 12.41
C SER A 30 -15.64 2.84 11.71
N GLN A 31 -15.45 4.14 11.52
CA GLN A 31 -14.20 4.68 10.98
C GLN A 31 -13.03 4.52 11.96
N VAL A 32 -13.26 4.70 13.27
CA VAL A 32 -12.24 4.37 14.28
C VAL A 32 -11.88 2.88 14.23
N ALA A 33 -12.89 2.00 14.15
CA ALA A 33 -12.65 0.57 14.01
C ALA A 33 -11.88 0.24 12.71
N ALA A 34 -12.24 0.87 11.58
CA ALA A 34 -11.52 0.72 10.32
C ALA A 34 -10.04 1.14 10.44
N LEU A 35 -9.76 2.29 11.07
CA LEU A 35 -8.40 2.75 11.29
C LEU A 35 -7.60 1.76 12.15
N LEU A 36 -8.18 1.24 13.22
CA LEU A 36 -7.52 0.24 14.07
C LEU A 36 -7.23 -1.05 13.30
N VAL A 37 -8.21 -1.57 12.54
CA VAL A 37 -8.02 -2.77 11.71
C VAL A 37 -6.93 -2.54 10.66
N TYR A 38 -6.91 -1.37 10.01
CA TYR A 38 -5.87 -1.01 9.04
C TYR A 38 -4.48 -0.96 9.69
N LEU A 39 -4.34 -0.33 10.85
CA LEU A 39 -3.06 -0.26 11.59
C LEU A 39 -2.58 -1.64 12.03
N VAL A 40 -3.48 -2.50 12.50
CA VAL A 40 -3.15 -3.90 12.85
C VAL A 40 -2.70 -4.65 11.60
N ALA A 41 -3.43 -4.54 10.48
CA ALA A 41 -3.04 -5.18 9.22
C ALA A 41 -1.67 -4.67 8.72
N ALA A 42 -1.38 -3.38 8.82
CA ALA A 42 -0.09 -2.81 8.46
C ALA A 42 1.05 -3.23 9.41
N ALA A 43 0.77 -3.36 10.70
CA ALA A 43 1.75 -3.82 11.68
C ALA A 43 2.13 -5.29 11.48
N THR A 44 1.17 -6.15 11.11
CA THR A 44 1.46 -7.57 10.86
C THR A 44 2.51 -7.79 9.77
N ASP A 45 2.59 -6.89 8.76
CA ASP A 45 3.61 -6.93 7.71
C ASP A 45 5.04 -6.80 8.24
N ARG A 46 5.27 -5.93 9.20
CA ARG A 46 6.60 -5.79 9.82
C ARG A 46 6.96 -6.98 10.69
N TYR A 47 5.97 -7.55 11.37
CA TYR A 47 6.18 -8.69 12.27
C TYR A 47 6.43 -9.99 11.52
N ASP A 48 5.71 -10.29 10.43
CA ASP A 48 5.92 -11.51 9.65
C ASP A 48 7.30 -11.53 8.97
N GLY A 49 7.71 -10.40 8.36
CA GLY A 49 9.04 -10.25 7.78
C GLY A 49 10.17 -10.36 8.79
N TYR A 50 9.99 -9.85 10.02
CA TYR A 50 10.95 -10.01 11.11
C TYR A 50 11.04 -11.48 11.57
N LEU A 51 9.90 -12.13 11.83
CA LEU A 51 9.84 -13.53 12.28
C LEU A 51 10.39 -14.49 11.23
N ALA A 52 10.05 -14.30 9.94
CA ALA A 52 10.56 -15.13 8.86
C ALA A 52 12.09 -15.10 8.77
N ARG A 53 12.71 -13.93 8.96
CA ARG A 53 14.17 -13.79 8.97
C ARG A 53 14.79 -14.36 10.24
N LYS A 54 14.21 -14.10 11.42
CA LYS A 54 14.74 -14.55 12.70
C LYS A 54 14.73 -16.06 12.84
N TYR A 55 13.73 -16.73 12.30
CA TYR A 55 13.56 -18.19 12.43
C TYR A 55 13.93 -18.97 11.16
N ASN A 56 14.49 -18.31 10.14
CA ASN A 56 14.82 -18.92 8.83
C ASN A 56 13.64 -19.69 8.19
N GLN A 57 12.41 -19.21 8.43
CA GLN A 57 11.17 -19.83 7.93
C GLN A 57 10.67 -19.16 6.65
N ILE A 58 11.55 -18.93 5.70
CA ILE A 58 11.20 -18.33 4.42
C ILE A 58 10.57 -19.39 3.52
N THR A 59 9.29 -19.22 3.17
CA THR A 59 8.56 -20.16 2.30
C THR A 59 8.33 -19.54 0.93
N THR A 60 8.15 -20.37 -0.10
CA THR A 60 7.76 -19.91 -1.45
C THR A 60 6.42 -19.19 -1.43
N PHE A 61 5.48 -19.69 -0.61
CA PHE A 61 4.16 -19.05 -0.42
C PHE A 61 4.30 -17.63 0.16
N GLY A 62 5.07 -17.44 1.24
CA GLY A 62 5.31 -16.14 1.85
C GLY A 62 5.96 -15.17 0.86
N LYS A 63 7.01 -15.60 0.16
CA LYS A 63 7.68 -14.76 -0.86
C LYS A 63 6.74 -14.21 -1.93
N LEU A 64 5.67 -14.95 -2.27
CA LEU A 64 4.67 -14.53 -3.24
C LEU A 64 3.56 -13.69 -2.59
N MET A 65 3.05 -14.15 -1.44
CA MET A 65 1.84 -13.56 -0.82
C MET A 65 2.12 -12.26 -0.07
N ASP A 66 3.31 -12.11 0.57
CA ASP A 66 3.64 -10.90 1.33
C ASP A 66 3.60 -9.63 0.44
N PRO A 67 4.28 -9.59 -0.73
CA PRO A 67 4.20 -8.43 -1.61
C PRO A 67 2.81 -8.17 -2.19
N LEU A 68 1.96 -9.18 -2.29
CA LEU A 68 0.59 -9.04 -2.77
C LEU A 68 -0.32 -8.46 -1.68
N ALA A 69 -0.25 -9.02 -0.47
CA ALA A 69 -1.08 -8.60 0.66
C ALA A 69 -0.86 -7.11 1.02
N ASP A 70 0.40 -6.66 1.04
CA ASP A 70 0.76 -5.26 1.27
C ASP A 70 0.11 -4.31 0.23
N LYS A 71 0.19 -4.68 -1.05
CA LYS A 71 -0.42 -3.89 -2.13
C LYS A 71 -1.95 -3.89 -2.07
N ILE A 72 -2.56 -5.03 -1.78
CA ILE A 72 -4.02 -5.13 -1.67
C ILE A 72 -4.52 -4.24 -0.53
N LEU A 73 -3.83 -4.16 0.61
CA LEU A 73 -4.21 -3.31 1.74
C LEU A 73 -4.27 -1.82 1.34
N ILE A 74 -3.20 -1.30 0.71
CA ILE A 74 -3.16 0.11 0.26
C ILE A 74 -4.22 0.37 -0.81
N MET A 75 -4.33 -0.53 -1.81
CA MET A 75 -5.30 -0.37 -2.90
C MET A 75 -6.74 -0.40 -2.40
N SER A 76 -7.04 -1.28 -1.43
CA SER A 76 -8.36 -1.34 -0.80
C SER A 76 -8.72 -0.04 -0.11
N ALA A 77 -7.76 0.58 0.59
CA ALA A 77 -7.96 1.88 1.22
C ALA A 77 -8.25 2.97 0.18
N LEU A 78 -7.45 3.08 -0.88
CA LEU A 78 -7.63 4.07 -1.93
C LEU A 78 -8.98 3.90 -2.66
N ILE A 79 -9.41 2.67 -2.91
CA ILE A 79 -10.72 2.36 -3.52
C ILE A 79 -11.84 2.78 -2.58
N CYS A 80 -11.75 2.48 -1.28
CA CYS A 80 -12.73 2.91 -0.30
C CYS A 80 -12.81 4.43 -0.19
N PHE A 81 -11.67 5.13 -0.26
CA PHE A 81 -11.64 6.59 -0.27
C PHE A 81 -12.34 7.17 -1.50
N MET A 82 -12.07 6.61 -2.68
CA MET A 82 -12.77 7.00 -3.91
C MET A 82 -14.28 6.75 -3.81
N GLN A 83 -14.70 5.61 -3.27
CA GLN A 83 -16.11 5.28 -3.12
C GLN A 83 -16.86 6.19 -2.15
N ARG A 84 -16.15 6.82 -1.23
CA ARG A 84 -16.68 7.81 -0.29
C ARG A 84 -16.44 9.25 -0.71
N ASP A 85 -16.07 9.46 -1.97
CA ASP A 85 -15.80 10.78 -2.56
C ASP A 85 -14.79 11.61 -1.78
N VAL A 86 -13.77 10.94 -1.18
CA VAL A 86 -12.67 11.66 -0.52
C VAL A 86 -11.96 12.54 -1.55
N ARG A 87 -11.91 13.83 -1.25
CA ARG A 87 -11.39 14.85 -2.14
C ARG A 87 -9.98 14.50 -2.65
N TYR A 88 -9.75 14.73 -3.94
CA TYR A 88 -8.48 14.48 -4.65
C TYR A 88 -8.09 13.01 -4.86
N ILE A 89 -8.80 12.03 -4.30
CA ILE A 89 -8.57 10.61 -4.54
C ILE A 89 -9.61 10.11 -5.54
N ASN A 90 -9.19 9.99 -6.79
CA ASN A 90 -10.03 9.59 -7.91
C ASN A 90 -9.43 8.40 -8.67
N ALA A 91 -10.17 7.89 -9.66
CA ALA A 91 -9.75 6.75 -10.45
C ALA A 91 -8.38 6.94 -11.12
N VAL A 92 -8.03 8.17 -11.55
CA VAL A 92 -6.74 8.45 -12.20
C VAL A 92 -5.59 8.24 -11.24
N VAL A 93 -5.69 8.76 -10.00
CA VAL A 93 -4.68 8.55 -8.94
C VAL A 93 -4.49 7.07 -8.66
N ILE A 94 -5.60 6.33 -8.53
CA ILE A 94 -5.57 4.89 -8.23
C ILE A 94 -4.92 4.11 -9.38
N VAL A 95 -5.29 4.42 -10.62
CA VAL A 95 -4.73 3.75 -11.81
C VAL A 95 -3.23 4.01 -11.95
N ILE A 96 -2.75 5.24 -11.71
CA ILE A 96 -1.31 5.56 -11.74
C ILE A 96 -0.55 4.72 -10.70
N ILE A 97 -1.07 4.66 -9.47
CA ILE A 97 -0.45 3.87 -8.41
C ILE A 97 -0.45 2.38 -8.76
N LEU A 98 -1.59 1.84 -9.17
CA LEU A 98 -1.76 0.42 -9.51
C LEU A 98 -0.89 0.02 -10.70
N ALA A 99 -0.90 0.79 -11.79
CA ALA A 99 -0.12 0.52 -12.98
C ALA A 99 1.38 0.41 -12.65
N ARG A 100 1.90 1.36 -11.86
CA ARG A 100 3.30 1.30 -11.41
C ARG A 100 3.56 0.04 -10.57
N GLU A 101 2.68 -0.33 -9.65
CA GLU A 101 2.86 -1.54 -8.85
C GLU A 101 2.94 -2.80 -9.71
N LEU A 102 2.06 -2.91 -10.70
CA LEU A 102 2.02 -4.06 -11.60
C LEU A 102 3.25 -4.10 -12.52
N ILE A 103 3.61 -2.95 -13.13
CA ILE A 103 4.78 -2.85 -14.02
C ILE A 103 6.06 -3.26 -13.29
N VAL A 104 6.32 -2.68 -12.11
CA VAL A 104 7.54 -2.98 -11.36
C VAL A 104 7.57 -4.43 -10.85
N THR A 105 6.40 -4.97 -10.49
CA THR A 105 6.31 -6.39 -10.08
C THR A 105 6.56 -7.31 -11.27
N GLY A 106 5.99 -7.00 -12.44
CA GLY A 106 6.23 -7.76 -13.67
C GLY A 106 7.72 -7.77 -14.07
N ILE A 107 8.38 -6.60 -14.05
CA ILE A 107 9.82 -6.50 -14.33
C ILE A 107 10.64 -7.34 -13.33
N ARG A 108 10.27 -7.34 -12.05
CA ARG A 108 10.95 -8.18 -11.06
C ARG A 108 10.80 -9.67 -11.31
N LEU A 109 9.61 -10.11 -11.73
CA LEU A 109 9.36 -11.51 -12.06
C LEU A 109 10.21 -11.95 -13.28
N ILE A 110 10.28 -11.13 -14.31
CA ILE A 110 11.13 -11.37 -15.48
C ILE A 110 12.62 -11.45 -15.05
N ALA A 111 13.09 -10.49 -14.26
CA ALA A 111 14.46 -10.46 -13.78
C ALA A 111 14.83 -11.70 -12.94
N MET A 112 13.91 -12.17 -12.09
CA MET A 112 14.10 -13.41 -11.33
C MET A 112 14.19 -14.64 -12.21
N GLY A 113 13.44 -14.69 -13.32
CA GLY A 113 13.55 -15.77 -14.33
C GLY A 113 14.93 -15.82 -14.98
N GLU A 114 15.58 -14.68 -15.18
CA GLU A 114 16.92 -14.54 -15.76
C GLU A 114 18.06 -14.59 -14.69
N ASN A 115 17.76 -15.00 -13.46
CA ASN A 115 18.70 -14.99 -12.33
C ASN A 115 19.33 -13.61 -12.04
N TYR A 116 18.66 -12.54 -12.45
CA TYR A 116 19.12 -11.17 -12.25
C TYR A 116 18.37 -10.53 -11.07
N VAL A 117 19.12 -10.05 -10.07
CA VAL A 117 18.53 -9.42 -8.88
C VAL A 117 18.56 -7.90 -9.03
N ILE A 118 17.40 -7.29 -9.18
CA ILE A 118 17.26 -5.83 -9.19
C ILE A 118 17.19 -5.32 -7.76
N ALA A 119 18.19 -4.53 -7.35
CA ALA A 119 18.25 -3.94 -6.02
C ALA A 119 17.07 -2.98 -5.77
N ALA A 120 16.58 -2.94 -4.54
CA ALA A 120 15.52 -2.02 -4.14
C ALA A 120 16.01 -0.56 -4.22
N SER A 121 15.29 0.27 -4.97
CA SER A 121 15.56 1.71 -5.10
C SER A 121 15.12 2.47 -3.86
N ILE A 122 15.86 3.53 -3.50
CA ILE A 122 15.46 4.47 -2.43
C ILE A 122 14.10 5.10 -2.75
N TRP A 123 13.86 5.46 -4.03
CA TRP A 123 12.58 5.98 -4.50
C TRP A 123 11.42 4.99 -4.32
N GLY A 124 11.69 3.70 -4.51
CA GLY A 124 10.71 2.65 -4.26
C GLY A 124 10.33 2.53 -2.78
N LYS A 125 11.27 2.73 -1.85
CA LYS A 125 10.98 2.77 -0.40
C LYS A 125 10.21 4.03 -0.02
N ALA A 126 10.64 5.20 -0.50
CA ALA A 126 10.00 6.48 -0.24
C ALA A 126 8.53 6.49 -0.72
N LYS A 127 8.27 5.96 -1.91
CA LYS A 127 6.93 5.81 -2.47
C LYS A 127 6.01 4.98 -1.55
N THR A 128 6.48 3.82 -1.06
CA THR A 128 5.66 2.97 -0.19
C THR A 128 5.34 3.67 1.13
N VAL A 129 6.34 4.33 1.73
CA VAL A 129 6.14 5.11 2.95
C VAL A 129 5.14 6.25 2.73
N SER A 130 5.25 6.98 1.61
CA SER A 130 4.31 8.08 1.31
C SER A 130 2.88 7.61 1.13
N GLN A 131 2.65 6.45 0.52
CA GLN A 131 1.33 5.86 0.37
C GLN A 131 0.73 5.41 1.71
N PHE A 132 1.53 4.83 2.61
CA PHE A 132 1.08 4.52 3.97
C PHE A 132 0.73 5.78 4.77
N ILE A 133 1.57 6.82 4.67
CA ILE A 133 1.27 8.10 5.31
C ILE A 133 -0.01 8.70 4.76
N LEU A 134 -0.20 8.71 3.44
CA LEU A 134 -1.42 9.18 2.80
C LEU A 134 -2.65 8.45 3.31
N THR A 135 -2.64 7.11 3.31
CA THR A 135 -3.82 6.33 3.70
C THR A 135 -4.19 6.51 5.17
N ILE A 136 -3.21 6.55 6.07
CA ILE A 136 -3.46 6.79 7.50
C ILE A 136 -3.92 8.24 7.73
N ALA A 137 -3.26 9.22 7.09
CA ALA A 137 -3.61 10.63 7.25
C ALA A 137 -5.04 10.93 6.79
N VAL A 138 -5.47 10.39 5.64
CA VAL A 138 -6.84 10.55 5.14
C VAL A 138 -7.85 10.04 6.17
N MET A 139 -7.66 8.84 6.72
CA MET A 139 -8.57 8.30 7.75
C MET A 139 -8.62 9.18 9.00
N VAL A 140 -7.46 9.69 9.45
CA VAL A 140 -7.37 10.59 10.61
C VAL A 140 -8.02 11.93 10.30
N PHE A 141 -7.83 12.49 9.11
CA PHE A 141 -8.40 13.76 8.71
C PHE A 141 -9.93 13.70 8.56
N GLU A 142 -10.47 12.62 7.99
CA GLU A 142 -11.92 12.42 7.94
C GLU A 142 -12.54 12.32 9.36
N LEU A 143 -11.88 11.64 10.28
CA LEU A 143 -12.31 11.62 11.69
C LEU A 143 -12.18 13.00 12.34
N GLY A 144 -11.08 13.69 12.07
CA GLY A 144 -10.82 15.03 12.57
C GLY A 144 -11.85 16.06 12.09
N SER A 145 -12.23 16.03 10.81
CA SER A 145 -13.24 16.93 10.24
C SER A 145 -14.62 16.76 10.88
N LYS A 146 -14.96 15.55 11.33
CA LYS A 146 -16.21 15.30 12.06
C LYS A 146 -16.21 15.87 13.48
N ILE A 147 -15.03 15.94 14.11
CA ILE A 147 -14.88 16.43 15.49
C ILE A 147 -14.64 17.94 15.48
N ILE A 148 -13.86 18.44 14.53
CA ILE A 148 -13.45 19.85 14.41
C ILE A 148 -13.69 20.31 12.98
N PRO A 149 -14.95 20.67 12.60
CA PRO A 149 -15.29 21.08 11.25
C PRO A 149 -14.50 22.29 10.74
N GLN A 150 -14.03 23.17 11.65
CA GLN A 150 -13.24 24.34 11.29
C GLN A 150 -11.90 24.01 10.61
N LEU A 151 -11.39 22.80 10.80
CA LEU A 151 -10.13 22.33 10.20
C LEU A 151 -10.32 21.60 8.87
N GLU A 152 -11.54 21.47 8.35
CA GLU A 152 -11.82 20.77 7.09
C GLU A 152 -10.95 21.27 5.94
N VAL A 153 -10.84 22.59 5.74
CA VAL A 153 -10.01 23.18 4.69
C VAL A 153 -8.52 22.83 4.86
N VAL A 154 -8.05 22.78 6.11
CA VAL A 154 -6.65 22.40 6.42
C VAL A 154 -6.42 20.94 6.08
N PHE A 155 -7.34 20.05 6.47
CA PHE A 155 -7.25 18.62 6.19
C PHE A 155 -7.35 18.33 4.68
N ASP A 156 -8.23 19.02 3.96
CA ASP A 156 -8.34 18.93 2.51
C ASP A 156 -7.03 19.36 1.82
N THR A 157 -6.44 20.49 2.25
CA THR A 157 -5.17 20.98 1.69
C THR A 157 -4.03 20.00 1.98
N ALA A 158 -3.98 19.45 3.21
CA ALA A 158 -2.98 18.47 3.58
C ALA A 158 -3.16 17.16 2.76
N THR A 159 -4.39 16.72 2.53
CA THR A 159 -4.71 15.57 1.68
C THR A 159 -4.22 15.80 0.25
N LEU A 160 -4.47 16.97 -0.33
CA LEU A 160 -3.98 17.33 -1.67
C LEU A 160 -2.46 17.22 -1.77
N ILE A 161 -1.74 17.79 -0.80
CA ILE A 161 -0.27 17.72 -0.75
C ILE A 161 0.20 16.28 -0.68
N LEU A 162 -0.40 15.47 0.18
CA LEU A 162 -0.02 14.06 0.33
C LEU A 162 -0.31 13.25 -0.94
N VAL A 163 -1.43 13.49 -1.63
CA VAL A 163 -1.75 12.85 -2.91
C VAL A 163 -0.72 13.23 -3.97
N ILE A 164 -0.38 14.52 -4.10
CA ILE A 164 0.64 14.99 -5.06
C ILE A 164 1.98 14.31 -4.77
N VAL A 165 2.42 14.28 -3.51
CA VAL A 165 3.69 13.64 -3.11
C VAL A 165 3.67 12.14 -3.40
N ALA A 166 2.59 11.45 -3.06
CA ALA A 166 2.47 10.01 -3.29
C ALA A 166 2.48 9.67 -4.79
N VAL A 167 1.76 10.43 -5.61
CA VAL A 167 1.74 10.25 -7.07
C VAL A 167 3.10 10.58 -7.69
N ALA A 168 3.71 11.71 -7.33
CA ALA A 168 5.02 12.11 -7.83
C ALA A 168 6.09 11.06 -7.52
N LEU A 169 6.17 10.60 -6.27
CA LEU A 169 7.11 9.53 -5.88
C LEU A 169 6.80 8.21 -6.59
N THR A 170 5.54 7.91 -6.84
CA THR A 170 5.12 6.73 -7.59
C THR A 170 5.64 6.78 -9.02
N VAL A 171 5.45 7.91 -9.72
CA VAL A 171 5.92 8.09 -11.10
C VAL A 171 7.45 8.08 -11.16
N ILE A 172 8.13 8.85 -10.31
CA ILE A 172 9.60 8.92 -10.25
C ILE A 172 10.19 7.52 -10.00
N SER A 173 9.64 6.78 -9.02
CA SER A 173 10.15 5.44 -8.70
C SER A 173 9.86 4.42 -9.80
N GLY A 174 8.76 4.57 -10.53
CA GLY A 174 8.45 3.76 -11.71
C GLY A 174 9.45 3.99 -12.83
N TRP A 175 9.70 5.27 -13.13
CA TRP A 175 10.67 5.67 -14.15
C TRP A 175 12.10 5.19 -13.83
N ASP A 176 12.58 5.44 -12.60
CA ASP A 176 13.89 4.97 -12.13
C ASP A 176 14.03 3.45 -12.29
N TYR A 177 12.96 2.70 -12.01
CA TYR A 177 12.97 1.26 -12.12
C TYR A 177 13.02 0.78 -13.56
N ILE A 178 12.20 1.33 -14.46
CA ILE A 178 12.18 1.03 -15.89
C ILE A 178 13.55 1.37 -16.51
N TRP A 179 14.09 2.53 -16.17
CA TRP A 179 15.38 2.98 -16.70
C TRP A 179 16.53 2.04 -16.30
N LYS A 180 16.58 1.60 -15.05
CA LYS A 180 17.58 0.65 -14.55
C LYS A 180 17.43 -0.74 -15.17
N SER A 181 16.20 -1.12 -15.49
CA SER A 181 15.87 -2.44 -16.04
C SER A 181 15.86 -2.48 -17.57
N ARG A 182 16.17 -1.37 -18.26
CA ARG A 182 16.08 -1.26 -19.72
C ARG A 182 16.87 -2.34 -20.49
N LYS A 183 18.01 -2.78 -19.95
CA LYS A 183 18.83 -3.85 -20.56
C LYS A 183 18.15 -5.22 -20.56
N LEU A 184 17.26 -5.48 -19.58
CA LEU A 184 16.47 -6.71 -19.50
C LEU A 184 15.22 -6.64 -20.39
N LEU A 185 14.76 -5.42 -20.69
CA LEU A 185 13.57 -5.17 -21.50
C LEU A 185 13.88 -5.06 -23.01
N THR A 186 15.15 -5.17 -23.40
CA THR A 186 15.52 -5.22 -24.82
C THR A 186 15.05 -6.55 -25.35
N PHE A 187 13.89 -6.52 -26.02
CA PHE A 187 13.36 -7.66 -26.77
C PHE A 187 14.38 -8.07 -27.85
N LYS A 188 14.98 -9.26 -27.68
CA LYS A 188 15.62 -9.96 -28.78
C LYS A 188 14.58 -10.74 -29.52
#